data_1a9b65045bff45dd61de0bc0534fe9f0
#
_entry.id   1a9b65045bff45dd61de0bc0534fe9f0
#
_cell.length_a   1.000
_cell.length_b   1.000
_cell.length_c   1.000
_cell.angle_alpha   90.00
_cell.angle_beta   90.00
_cell.angle_gamma   90.00
#
_symmetry.space_group_name_H-M   'P 1'
#
loop_
_entity.id
_entity.type
_entity.pdbx_description
1 polymer ?
#
loop_
_entity_poly.entity_id
_entity_poly.type
_entity_poly.pdbx_seq_one_letter_code
_entity_poly.pdbx_strand_id
1 'polypeptide(L)'
;MALVTSKFSAPAHIPTNIPAHILVVGGAGYIGSHMLKRLAQAGCQLTTLDDLSGGHADAVRWGSLVEGSVGDAALLERLFSRHRFSAVMHFASFIEVGASVSQPLLYYQNNLAHTLTLLQAMQAHDVRRLVFSSTAATFGQPQYSPMDEKHPQQPINPYGRSKWMVEQVLADCDKAYGLRSVCLRYFNAAGADPEGELGERHQPETHLIALVLQAASGRRSHITVHGQDYDTPDGTCIRDYVHVSDLCEAHWLALQSLLAGGPSQAYNLGHGQGYSVSQVIAAAERVTGRKVPVAYGPRRAGDPAQLVADARLARQQLGWQARLSDLHTIMGHAWQWEQSLCAKLTQAPRASDALFGGAALGAMGL
;
A
#
# COMPACT_ATOMS: atom_id res chain seq x y z
N MET A 1 20.49 -33.65 -29.12
CA MET A 1 19.68 -32.86 -28.17
C MET A 1 20.56 -31.68 -27.70
N ALA A 2 20.41 -30.53 -28.34
CA ALA A 2 21.19 -29.34 -28.00
C ALA A 2 20.40 -28.48 -27.01
N LEU A 3 21.00 -28.26 -25.84
CA LEU A 3 20.48 -27.38 -24.79
C LEU A 3 20.58 -25.94 -25.31
N VAL A 4 19.43 -25.31 -25.60
CA VAL A 4 19.34 -23.87 -25.85
C VAL A 4 19.40 -23.16 -24.49
N THR A 5 20.61 -22.68 -24.16
CA THR A 5 20.79 -21.73 -23.02
C THR A 5 20.35 -20.35 -23.49
N SER A 6 19.15 -19.92 -23.08
CA SER A 6 18.71 -18.53 -23.25
C SER A 6 19.54 -17.65 -22.31
N LYS A 7 20.44 -16.85 -22.87
CA LYS A 7 21.12 -15.78 -22.15
C LYS A 7 20.12 -14.66 -21.88
N PHE A 8 19.64 -14.54 -20.65
CA PHE A 8 19.00 -13.33 -20.20
C PHE A 8 20.07 -12.24 -20.05
N SER A 9 20.07 -11.27 -20.95
CA SER A 9 20.87 -10.06 -20.81
C SER A 9 20.29 -9.19 -19.71
N ALA A 10 21.15 -8.59 -18.88
CA ALA A 10 20.79 -7.58 -17.91
C ALA A 10 19.99 -6.45 -18.57
N PRO A 11 19.02 -5.83 -17.88
CA PRO A 11 18.21 -4.77 -18.46
C PRO A 11 19.11 -3.63 -18.92
N ALA A 12 18.95 -3.24 -20.20
CA ALA A 12 19.68 -2.14 -20.82
C ALA A 12 19.42 -0.84 -20.04
N HIS A 13 20.48 -0.08 -19.77
CA HIS A 13 20.39 1.28 -19.25
C HIS A 13 19.44 2.11 -20.13
N ILE A 14 18.36 2.61 -19.56
CA ILE A 14 17.45 3.54 -20.23
C ILE A 14 18.21 4.85 -20.46
N PRO A 15 18.25 5.39 -21.70
CA PRO A 15 18.84 6.70 -21.96
C PRO A 15 17.96 7.76 -21.28
N THR A 16 18.48 8.41 -20.24
CA THR A 16 17.79 9.43 -19.46
C THR A 16 17.97 10.80 -20.12
N ASN A 17 17.13 11.15 -21.10
CA ASN A 17 17.13 12.52 -21.62
C ASN A 17 15.81 13.29 -21.42
N ILE A 18 14.74 12.66 -20.91
CA ILE A 18 13.53 13.35 -20.44
C ILE A 18 13.08 12.60 -19.20
N PRO A 19 12.93 13.26 -18.01
CA PRO A 19 12.41 12.58 -16.84
C PRO A 19 11.01 12.05 -17.13
N ALA A 20 10.77 10.75 -16.90
CA ALA A 20 9.46 10.15 -17.10
C ALA A 20 8.44 10.88 -16.22
N HIS A 21 7.31 11.32 -16.80
CA HIS A 21 6.21 11.92 -16.05
C HIS A 21 5.24 10.83 -15.62
N ILE A 22 5.09 10.64 -14.33
CA ILE A 22 4.29 9.56 -13.74
C ILE A 22 3.06 10.15 -13.05
N LEU A 23 1.89 9.62 -13.39
CA LEU A 23 0.67 9.86 -12.63
C LEU A 23 0.58 8.83 -11.50
N VAL A 24 0.53 9.30 -10.26
CA VAL A 24 0.35 8.47 -9.07
C VAL A 24 -1.06 8.68 -8.54
N VAL A 25 -1.93 7.70 -8.75
CA VAL A 25 -3.31 7.70 -8.27
C VAL A 25 -3.35 7.09 -6.88
N GLY A 26 -3.83 7.83 -5.87
CA GLY A 26 -3.74 7.46 -4.47
C GLY A 26 -2.38 7.82 -3.84
N GLY A 27 -1.72 8.89 -4.35
CA GLY A 27 -0.39 9.28 -3.88
C GLY A 27 -0.37 9.96 -2.50
N ALA A 28 -1.51 10.37 -1.95
CA ALA A 28 -1.63 10.92 -0.59
C ALA A 28 -1.79 9.84 0.49
N GLY A 29 -2.01 8.57 0.09
CA GLY A 29 -2.12 7.43 0.98
C GLY A 29 -0.76 6.92 1.48
N TYR A 30 -0.78 5.89 2.34
CA TYR A 30 0.42 5.33 2.97
C TYR A 30 1.47 4.88 1.95
N ILE A 31 1.16 3.91 1.08
CA ILE A 31 2.12 3.38 0.11
C ILE A 31 2.41 4.41 -0.98
N GLY A 32 1.37 5.13 -1.45
CA GLY A 32 1.49 6.13 -2.51
C GLY A 32 2.47 7.25 -2.16
N SER A 33 2.43 7.78 -0.94
CA SER A 33 3.33 8.85 -0.50
C SER A 33 4.80 8.40 -0.42
N HIS A 34 5.06 7.18 0.08
CA HIS A 34 6.40 6.60 0.04
C HIS A 34 6.88 6.38 -1.40
N MET A 35 5.96 6.01 -2.31
CA MET A 35 6.30 5.87 -3.73
C MET A 35 6.63 7.22 -4.38
N LEU A 36 5.95 8.31 -4.01
CA LEU A 36 6.32 9.66 -4.48
C LEU A 36 7.76 10.00 -4.09
N LYS A 37 8.17 9.72 -2.85
CA LYS A 37 9.56 9.90 -2.40
C LYS A 37 10.53 9.10 -3.27
N ARG A 38 10.24 7.81 -3.48
CA ARG A 38 11.11 6.92 -4.28
C ARG A 38 11.24 7.35 -5.74
N LEU A 39 10.13 7.79 -6.36
CA LEU A 39 10.13 8.30 -7.75
C LEU A 39 10.87 9.64 -7.88
N ALA A 40 10.71 10.54 -6.90
CA ALA A 40 11.42 11.81 -6.87
C ALA A 40 12.94 11.61 -6.77
N GLN A 41 13.38 10.67 -5.92
CA GLN A 41 14.80 10.27 -5.82
C GLN A 41 15.34 9.71 -7.15
N ALA A 42 14.46 9.11 -7.97
CA ALA A 42 14.82 8.62 -9.31
C ALA A 42 14.75 9.72 -10.40
N GLY A 43 14.41 10.96 -10.04
CA GLY A 43 14.34 12.09 -10.97
C GLY A 43 13.08 12.14 -11.83
N CYS A 44 12.02 11.41 -11.48
CA CYS A 44 10.75 11.44 -12.20
C CYS A 44 10.00 12.76 -11.97
N GLN A 45 9.30 13.24 -12.99
CA GLN A 45 8.25 14.25 -12.83
C GLN A 45 6.99 13.59 -12.30
N LEU A 46 6.32 14.19 -11.31
CA LEU A 46 5.22 13.55 -10.58
C LEU A 46 3.96 14.42 -10.58
N THR A 47 2.83 13.79 -10.84
CA THR A 47 1.50 14.33 -10.55
C THR A 47 0.74 13.30 -9.73
N THR A 48 0.20 13.71 -8.59
CA THR A 48 -0.65 12.91 -7.72
C THR A 48 -2.11 13.24 -8.01
N LEU A 49 -2.95 12.23 -8.18
CA LEU A 49 -4.41 12.34 -8.14
C LEU A 49 -4.91 11.61 -6.90
N ASP A 50 -5.59 12.33 -6.00
CA ASP A 50 -6.11 11.76 -4.75
C ASP A 50 -7.33 12.57 -4.30
N ASP A 51 -8.38 11.90 -3.82
CA ASP A 51 -9.58 12.56 -3.30
C ASP A 51 -9.51 12.86 -1.80
N LEU A 52 -8.39 12.50 -1.18
CA LEU A 52 -8.09 12.67 0.24
C LEU A 52 -9.08 11.98 1.19
N SER A 53 -9.88 11.03 0.68
CA SER A 53 -10.83 10.26 1.51
C SER A 53 -10.14 9.34 2.53
N GLY A 54 -8.94 8.87 2.22
CA GLY A 54 -8.09 8.06 3.12
C GLY A 54 -6.64 8.52 3.15
N GLY A 55 -6.29 9.50 2.32
CA GLY A 55 -4.96 10.10 2.22
C GLY A 55 -4.85 11.45 2.93
N HIS A 56 -3.63 11.98 2.98
CA HIS A 56 -3.33 13.25 3.62
C HIS A 56 -2.55 14.15 2.66
N ALA A 57 -3.04 15.37 2.40
CA ALA A 57 -2.41 16.32 1.48
C ALA A 57 -0.95 16.65 1.88
N ASP A 58 -0.64 16.70 3.18
CA ASP A 58 0.70 16.94 3.71
C ASP A 58 1.70 15.78 3.48
N ALA A 59 1.21 14.60 3.08
CA ALA A 59 2.04 13.48 2.66
C ALA A 59 2.50 13.59 1.19
N VAL A 60 1.87 14.44 0.37
CA VAL A 60 2.29 14.72 -1.01
C VAL A 60 3.37 15.79 -1.00
N ARG A 61 4.59 15.38 -0.73
CA ARG A 61 5.76 16.28 -0.57
C ARG A 61 6.56 16.46 -1.86
N TRP A 62 6.33 15.62 -2.86
CA TRP A 62 7.04 15.62 -4.15
C TRP A 62 6.04 15.64 -5.30
N GLY A 63 6.26 16.53 -6.25
CA GLY A 63 5.36 16.75 -7.39
C GLY A 63 4.16 17.64 -7.07
N SER A 64 3.14 17.60 -7.91
CA SER A 64 1.90 18.36 -7.76
C SER A 64 0.76 17.46 -7.29
N LEU A 65 -0.10 17.97 -6.42
CA LEU A 65 -1.36 17.32 -6.02
C LEU A 65 -2.51 17.89 -6.85
N VAL A 66 -3.29 16.99 -7.43
CA VAL A 66 -4.60 17.25 -8.00
C VAL A 66 -5.62 16.58 -7.10
N GLU A 67 -6.40 17.37 -6.37
CA GLU A 67 -7.46 16.86 -5.51
C GLU A 67 -8.68 16.49 -6.35
N GLY A 68 -9.13 15.23 -6.22
CA GLY A 68 -10.30 14.72 -6.90
C GLY A 68 -10.34 13.21 -7.05
N SER A 69 -11.51 12.71 -7.41
CA SER A 69 -11.76 11.29 -7.56
C SER A 69 -11.23 10.74 -8.89
N VAL A 70 -10.62 9.57 -8.84
CA VAL A 70 -10.26 8.79 -10.04
C VAL A 70 -11.50 8.32 -10.83
N GLY A 71 -12.69 8.39 -10.24
CA GLY A 71 -13.97 8.14 -10.93
C GLY A 71 -14.50 9.35 -11.71
N ASP A 72 -13.91 10.55 -11.59
CA ASP A 72 -14.31 11.74 -12.34
C ASP A 72 -13.68 11.74 -13.74
N ALA A 73 -14.45 11.30 -14.74
CA ALA A 73 -14.01 11.23 -16.13
C ALA A 73 -13.61 12.61 -16.70
N ALA A 74 -14.31 13.69 -16.32
CA ALA A 74 -14.01 15.03 -16.81
C ALA A 74 -12.69 15.56 -16.21
N LEU A 75 -12.41 15.24 -14.95
CA LEU A 75 -11.13 15.56 -14.31
C LEU A 75 -9.98 14.80 -14.99
N LEU A 76 -10.14 13.49 -15.21
CA LEU A 76 -9.15 12.67 -15.90
C LEU A 76 -8.89 13.19 -17.32
N GLU A 77 -9.93 13.51 -18.10
CA GLU A 77 -9.78 14.10 -19.43
C GLU A 77 -8.93 15.37 -19.40
N ARG A 78 -9.23 16.31 -18.48
CA ARG A 78 -8.44 17.54 -18.32
C ARG A 78 -6.98 17.25 -17.92
N LEU A 79 -6.77 16.24 -17.07
CA LEU A 79 -5.45 15.88 -16.55
C LEU A 79 -4.58 15.28 -17.66
N PHE A 80 -5.11 14.30 -18.40
CA PHE A 80 -4.39 13.64 -19.49
C PHE A 80 -4.18 14.53 -20.70
N SER A 81 -5.09 15.47 -20.98
CA SER A 81 -4.93 16.49 -22.04
C SER A 81 -3.81 17.49 -21.73
N ARG A 82 -3.60 17.81 -20.44
CA ARG A 82 -2.55 18.78 -20.02
C ARG A 82 -1.17 18.18 -19.88
N HIS A 83 -1.09 16.86 -19.64
CA HIS A 83 0.15 16.17 -19.30
C HIS A 83 0.34 14.94 -20.17
N ARG A 84 1.56 14.74 -20.65
CA ARG A 84 1.93 13.50 -21.32
C ARG A 84 2.55 12.53 -20.32
N PHE A 85 1.72 11.66 -19.72
CA PHE A 85 2.19 10.67 -18.79
C PHE A 85 2.90 9.51 -19.49
N SER A 86 4.07 9.11 -18.98
CA SER A 86 4.81 7.94 -19.45
C SER A 86 4.21 6.64 -18.93
N ALA A 87 3.62 6.69 -17.73
CA ALA A 87 2.94 5.58 -17.06
C ALA A 87 2.04 6.09 -15.94
N VAL A 88 1.15 5.20 -15.46
CA VAL A 88 0.32 5.41 -14.27
C VAL A 88 0.72 4.39 -13.21
N MET A 89 0.75 4.81 -11.94
CA MET A 89 0.82 3.95 -10.76
C MET A 89 -0.46 4.10 -9.95
N HIS A 90 -1.17 3.00 -9.72
CA HIS A 90 -2.51 3.04 -9.15
C HIS A 90 -2.57 2.39 -7.77
N PHE A 91 -2.63 3.23 -6.73
CA PHE A 91 -2.72 2.84 -5.31
C PHE A 91 -4.11 3.10 -4.70
N ALA A 92 -4.90 4.04 -5.27
CA ALA A 92 -6.20 4.41 -4.73
C ALA A 92 -7.14 3.20 -4.66
N SER A 93 -7.60 2.88 -3.46
CA SER A 93 -8.49 1.75 -3.20
C SER A 93 -9.02 1.80 -1.78
N PHE A 94 -10.25 1.34 -1.56
CA PHE A 94 -10.68 0.93 -0.22
C PHE A 94 -10.08 -0.45 0.09
N ILE A 95 -9.50 -0.59 1.29
CA ILE A 95 -8.65 -1.73 1.66
C ILE A 95 -9.20 -2.60 2.80
N GLU A 96 -10.23 -2.15 3.51
CA GLU A 96 -10.75 -2.82 4.69
C GLU A 96 -11.60 -4.03 4.32
N VAL A 97 -11.07 -5.23 4.56
CA VAL A 97 -11.74 -6.50 4.24
C VAL A 97 -13.10 -6.59 4.94
N GLY A 98 -13.18 -6.25 6.23
CA GLY A 98 -14.44 -6.30 7.00
C GLY A 98 -15.51 -5.36 6.45
N ALA A 99 -15.17 -4.12 6.15
CA ALA A 99 -16.07 -3.13 5.56
C ALA A 99 -16.54 -3.56 4.16
N SER A 100 -15.69 -4.26 3.38
CA SER A 100 -16.08 -4.76 2.07
C SER A 100 -17.24 -5.76 2.13
N VAL A 101 -17.34 -6.55 3.20
CA VAL A 101 -18.41 -7.53 3.38
C VAL A 101 -19.74 -6.84 3.70
N SER A 102 -19.73 -5.79 4.51
CA SER A 102 -20.93 -5.04 4.88
C SER A 102 -21.36 -4.02 3.82
N GLN A 103 -20.43 -3.53 2.98
CA GLN A 103 -20.68 -2.49 1.97
C GLN A 103 -20.12 -2.89 0.58
N PRO A 104 -20.51 -4.04 0.00
CA PRO A 104 -19.85 -4.57 -1.20
C PRO A 104 -19.95 -3.65 -2.41
N LEU A 105 -21.10 -2.97 -2.62
CA LEU A 105 -21.30 -2.09 -3.78
C LEU A 105 -20.35 -0.89 -3.74
N LEU A 106 -20.06 -0.35 -2.55
CA LEU A 106 -19.10 0.74 -2.36
C LEU A 106 -17.70 0.30 -2.83
N TYR A 107 -17.28 -0.92 -2.49
CA TYR A 107 -15.99 -1.48 -2.92
C TYR A 107 -15.92 -1.73 -4.42
N TYR A 108 -16.97 -2.27 -5.04
CA TYR A 108 -17.00 -2.45 -6.49
C TYR A 108 -17.03 -1.11 -7.22
N GLN A 109 -17.78 -0.13 -6.72
CA GLN A 109 -17.80 1.20 -7.32
C GLN A 109 -16.41 1.85 -7.24
N ASN A 110 -15.80 1.90 -6.06
CA ASN A 110 -14.51 2.57 -5.87
C ASN A 110 -13.35 1.80 -6.53
N ASN A 111 -13.23 0.49 -6.25
CA ASN A 111 -12.03 -0.25 -6.64
C ASN A 111 -12.07 -0.74 -8.09
N LEU A 112 -13.27 -1.02 -8.64
CA LEU A 112 -13.42 -1.53 -10.00
C LEU A 112 -13.94 -0.44 -10.95
N ALA A 113 -15.12 0.13 -10.72
CA ALA A 113 -15.72 1.06 -11.68
C ALA A 113 -14.86 2.32 -11.88
N HIS A 114 -14.32 2.89 -10.82
CA HIS A 114 -13.42 4.06 -10.93
C HIS A 114 -12.10 3.69 -11.64
N THR A 115 -11.59 2.46 -11.44
CA THR A 115 -10.43 1.99 -12.21
C THR A 115 -10.75 1.86 -13.70
N LEU A 116 -11.97 1.40 -14.08
CA LEU A 116 -12.39 1.38 -15.49
C LEU A 116 -12.40 2.79 -16.10
N THR A 117 -12.86 3.81 -15.36
CA THR A 117 -12.81 5.21 -15.80
C THR A 117 -11.38 5.67 -16.07
N LEU A 118 -10.43 5.31 -15.18
CA LEU A 118 -9.02 5.59 -15.38
C LEU A 118 -8.46 4.91 -16.64
N LEU A 119 -8.78 3.63 -16.85
CA LEU A 119 -8.33 2.88 -18.02
C LEU A 119 -8.88 3.45 -19.33
N GLN A 120 -10.12 3.95 -19.34
CA GLN A 120 -10.70 4.65 -20.49
C GLN A 120 -9.93 5.93 -20.82
N ALA A 121 -9.59 6.75 -19.82
CA ALA A 121 -8.78 7.94 -20.02
C ALA A 121 -7.37 7.61 -20.51
N MET A 122 -6.73 6.58 -19.93
CA MET A 122 -5.42 6.09 -20.39
C MET A 122 -5.45 5.64 -21.85
N GLN A 123 -6.50 4.91 -22.27
CA GLN A 123 -6.68 4.46 -23.65
C GLN A 123 -6.88 5.64 -24.60
N ALA A 124 -7.73 6.60 -24.26
CA ALA A 124 -8.01 7.79 -25.08
C ALA A 124 -6.76 8.64 -25.34
N HIS A 125 -5.82 8.66 -24.39
CA HIS A 125 -4.59 9.46 -24.45
C HIS A 125 -3.32 8.64 -24.74
N ASP A 126 -3.46 7.40 -25.20
CA ASP A 126 -2.35 6.48 -25.56
C ASP A 126 -1.33 6.22 -24.43
N VAL A 127 -1.77 6.28 -23.17
CA VAL A 127 -0.94 5.91 -22.02
C VAL A 127 -1.09 4.42 -21.76
N ARG A 128 -0.08 3.63 -22.13
CA ARG A 128 -0.16 2.16 -22.22
C ARG A 128 0.66 1.41 -21.17
N ARG A 129 0.99 2.05 -20.04
CA ARG A 129 1.78 1.44 -18.96
C ARG A 129 1.13 1.70 -17.62
N LEU A 130 0.84 0.62 -16.87
CA LEU A 130 0.21 0.69 -15.56
C LEU A 130 0.93 -0.22 -14.55
N VAL A 131 1.32 0.31 -13.39
CA VAL A 131 1.67 -0.49 -12.22
C VAL A 131 0.48 -0.48 -11.27
N PHE A 132 -0.07 -1.65 -11.00
CA PHE A 132 -1.27 -1.82 -10.20
C PHE A 132 -0.97 -2.42 -8.83
N SER A 133 -1.39 -1.72 -7.80
CA SER A 133 -1.39 -2.16 -6.41
C SER A 133 -2.47 -3.22 -6.20
N SER A 134 -2.10 -4.50 -6.32
CA SER A 134 -2.96 -5.64 -6.06
C SER A 134 -2.74 -6.20 -4.64
N THR A 135 -3.25 -7.38 -4.35
CA THR A 135 -3.27 -7.92 -2.98
C THR A 135 -3.24 -9.45 -2.97
N ALA A 136 -2.69 -10.02 -1.89
CA ALA A 136 -2.82 -11.46 -1.59
C ALA A 136 -4.28 -11.89 -1.34
N ALA A 137 -5.19 -10.97 -1.02
CA ALA A 137 -6.62 -11.28 -0.82
C ALA A 137 -7.30 -11.84 -2.08
N THR A 138 -6.68 -11.71 -3.27
CA THR A 138 -7.14 -12.35 -4.51
C THR A 138 -7.10 -13.87 -4.44
N PHE A 139 -6.23 -14.46 -3.61
CA PHE A 139 -6.09 -15.90 -3.49
C PHE A 139 -7.19 -16.57 -2.65
N GLY A 140 -7.76 -15.85 -1.66
CA GLY A 140 -8.74 -16.40 -0.74
C GLY A 140 -8.11 -17.33 0.30
N GLN A 141 -8.72 -18.52 0.51
CA GLN A 141 -8.17 -19.53 1.42
C GLN A 141 -6.95 -20.21 0.79
N PRO A 142 -5.81 -20.26 1.48
CA PRO A 142 -4.62 -20.90 0.96
C PRO A 142 -4.82 -22.40 0.75
N GLN A 143 -4.45 -22.90 -0.42
CA GLN A 143 -4.38 -24.33 -0.70
C GLN A 143 -2.98 -24.90 -0.37
N TYR A 144 -1.97 -24.04 -0.41
CA TYR A 144 -0.60 -24.34 0.03
C TYR A 144 0.11 -23.04 0.46
N SER A 145 1.16 -23.17 1.23
CA SER A 145 2.01 -22.08 1.71
C SER A 145 3.49 -22.50 1.67
N PRO A 146 4.42 -21.61 1.25
CA PRO A 146 4.22 -20.25 0.74
C PRO A 146 3.46 -20.21 -0.59
N MET A 147 2.68 -19.12 -0.82
CA MET A 147 1.86 -18.95 -2.03
C MET A 147 2.67 -18.28 -3.14
N ASP A 148 2.81 -18.97 -4.29
CA ASP A 148 3.39 -18.41 -5.51
C ASP A 148 2.31 -17.81 -6.43
N GLU A 149 2.71 -17.30 -7.60
CA GLU A 149 1.80 -16.68 -8.57
C GLU A 149 0.88 -17.69 -9.29
N LYS A 150 1.18 -18.99 -9.19
CA LYS A 150 0.35 -20.08 -9.73
C LYS A 150 -0.75 -20.52 -8.77
N HIS A 151 -0.72 -20.04 -7.51
CA HIS A 151 -1.77 -20.35 -6.55
C HIS A 151 -3.13 -19.92 -7.11
N PRO A 152 -4.19 -20.75 -7.03
CA PRO A 152 -5.52 -20.40 -7.51
C PRO A 152 -6.04 -19.11 -6.89
N GLN A 153 -6.57 -18.21 -7.72
CA GLN A 153 -7.22 -16.98 -7.28
C GLN A 153 -8.71 -17.24 -7.06
N GLN A 154 -9.12 -17.33 -5.80
CA GLN A 154 -10.50 -17.59 -5.35
C GLN A 154 -10.87 -16.66 -4.21
N PRO A 155 -11.00 -15.34 -4.46
CA PRO A 155 -11.23 -14.36 -3.41
C PRO A 155 -12.53 -14.60 -2.65
N ILE A 156 -12.48 -14.59 -1.32
CA ILE A 156 -13.60 -14.89 -0.42
C ILE A 156 -14.33 -13.65 0.09
N ASN A 157 -13.86 -12.46 -0.25
CA ASN A 157 -14.48 -11.19 0.14
C ASN A 157 -14.53 -10.20 -1.03
N PRO A 158 -15.41 -9.18 -0.99
CA PRO A 158 -15.57 -8.21 -2.07
C PRO A 158 -14.31 -7.38 -2.36
N TYR A 159 -13.49 -7.07 -1.34
CA TYR A 159 -12.21 -6.38 -1.56
C TYR A 159 -11.28 -7.21 -2.46
N GLY A 160 -10.97 -8.45 -2.08
CA GLY A 160 -10.13 -9.34 -2.90
C GLY A 160 -10.72 -9.58 -4.29
N ARG A 161 -12.06 -9.72 -4.38
CA ARG A 161 -12.75 -9.92 -5.65
C ARG A 161 -12.65 -8.68 -6.54
N SER A 162 -12.81 -7.47 -6.01
CA SER A 162 -12.66 -6.22 -6.79
C SER A 162 -11.25 -6.08 -7.37
N LYS A 163 -10.22 -6.39 -6.57
CA LYS A 163 -8.82 -6.37 -7.04
C LYS A 163 -8.56 -7.43 -8.11
N TRP A 164 -9.05 -8.64 -7.91
CA TRP A 164 -8.93 -9.72 -8.91
C TRP A 164 -9.63 -9.37 -10.23
N MET A 165 -10.83 -8.78 -10.19
CA MET A 165 -11.53 -8.31 -11.39
C MET A 165 -10.70 -7.28 -12.16
N VAL A 166 -10.04 -6.34 -11.49
CA VAL A 166 -9.13 -5.38 -12.15
C VAL A 166 -7.98 -6.11 -12.85
N GLU A 167 -7.36 -7.12 -12.22
CA GLU A 167 -6.31 -7.91 -12.89
C GLU A 167 -6.80 -8.58 -14.17
N GLN A 168 -8.06 -9.11 -14.18
CA GLN A 168 -8.64 -9.70 -15.38
C GLN A 168 -8.86 -8.64 -16.47
N VAL A 169 -9.41 -7.49 -16.12
CA VAL A 169 -9.60 -6.36 -17.05
C VAL A 169 -8.25 -5.92 -17.65
N LEU A 170 -7.21 -5.82 -16.83
CA LEU A 170 -5.87 -5.44 -17.32
C LEU A 170 -5.31 -6.46 -18.32
N ALA A 171 -5.51 -7.76 -18.07
CA ALA A 171 -5.10 -8.81 -18.99
C ALA A 171 -5.88 -8.75 -20.32
N ASP A 172 -7.16 -8.41 -20.30
CA ASP A 172 -7.97 -8.24 -21.50
C ASP A 172 -7.58 -6.97 -22.28
N CYS A 173 -7.29 -5.85 -21.58
CA CYS A 173 -6.80 -4.62 -22.19
C CYS A 173 -5.42 -4.81 -22.84
N ASP A 174 -4.54 -5.64 -22.27
CA ASP A 174 -3.25 -5.97 -22.90
C ASP A 174 -3.45 -6.70 -24.23
N LYS A 175 -4.32 -7.71 -24.25
CA LYS A 175 -4.64 -8.46 -25.48
C LYS A 175 -5.32 -7.58 -26.54
N ALA A 176 -6.24 -6.71 -26.10
CA ALA A 176 -7.07 -5.92 -27.00
C ALA A 176 -6.30 -4.76 -27.68
N TYR A 177 -5.48 -4.03 -26.94
CA TYR A 177 -4.81 -2.81 -27.44
C TYR A 177 -3.42 -2.57 -26.86
N GLY A 178 -2.83 -3.55 -26.19
CA GLY A 178 -1.43 -3.50 -25.74
C GLY A 178 -1.18 -2.62 -24.51
N LEU A 179 -2.16 -2.49 -23.61
CA LEU A 179 -1.94 -1.88 -22.28
C LEU A 179 -1.06 -2.83 -21.44
N ARG A 180 0.21 -2.51 -21.30
CA ARG A 180 1.12 -3.28 -20.46
C ARG A 180 0.93 -2.96 -18.99
N SER A 181 0.78 -3.99 -18.15
CA SER A 181 0.57 -3.80 -16.72
C SER A 181 1.41 -4.75 -15.87
N VAL A 182 1.85 -4.25 -14.70
CA VAL A 182 2.42 -5.10 -13.65
C VAL A 182 1.51 -5.02 -12.43
N CYS A 183 0.98 -6.19 -12.02
CA CYS A 183 0.16 -6.34 -10.83
C CYS A 183 1.04 -6.82 -9.67
N LEU A 184 1.16 -6.02 -8.61
CA LEU A 184 1.94 -6.36 -7.43
C LEU A 184 1.01 -6.83 -6.31
N ARG A 185 1.02 -8.15 -6.03
CA ARG A 185 0.19 -8.80 -5.01
C ARG A 185 0.98 -8.88 -3.72
N TYR A 186 0.86 -7.88 -2.86
CA TYR A 186 1.54 -7.90 -1.58
C TYR A 186 0.63 -8.35 -0.44
N PHE A 187 1.26 -8.82 0.62
CA PHE A 187 0.60 -9.38 1.79
C PHE A 187 0.30 -8.27 2.80
N ASN A 188 1.21 -7.95 3.70
CA ASN A 188 0.96 -6.87 4.66
C ASN A 188 2.07 -5.82 4.55
N ALA A 189 1.76 -4.67 3.96
CA ALA A 189 2.65 -3.52 4.00
C ALA A 189 2.79 -3.03 5.45
N ALA A 190 4.01 -2.72 5.87
CA ALA A 190 4.28 -2.27 7.23
C ALA A 190 5.53 -1.41 7.30
N GLY A 191 5.80 -0.83 8.47
CA GLY A 191 6.94 0.05 8.66
C GLY A 191 6.64 1.51 8.35
N ALA A 192 7.69 2.30 8.27
CA ALA A 192 7.64 3.71 7.92
C ALA A 192 8.93 4.10 7.20
N ASP A 193 8.96 5.30 6.65
CA ASP A 193 10.17 5.84 6.04
C ASP A 193 11.34 5.84 7.04
N PRO A 194 12.51 5.27 6.67
CA PRO A 194 13.67 5.22 7.56
C PRO A 194 14.15 6.59 8.05
N GLU A 195 13.89 7.66 7.28
CA GLU A 195 14.24 9.05 7.64
C GLU A 195 13.14 9.71 8.50
N GLY A 196 12.03 9.00 8.79
CA GLY A 196 10.93 9.50 9.64
C GLY A 196 10.05 10.55 8.98
N GLU A 197 10.11 10.72 7.66
CA GLU A 197 9.33 11.73 6.95
C GLU A 197 7.89 11.31 6.69
N LEU A 198 7.67 10.01 6.47
CA LEU A 198 6.39 9.40 6.09
C LEU A 198 6.11 8.15 6.92
N GLY A 199 4.83 7.83 7.08
CA GLY A 199 4.39 6.60 7.73
C GLY A 199 2.89 6.44 7.64
N GLU A 200 2.39 5.39 8.25
CA GLU A 200 0.99 5.01 8.22
C GLU A 200 0.13 5.91 9.11
N ARG A 201 -1.03 6.39 8.58
CA ARG A 201 -1.98 7.27 9.28
C ARG A 201 -3.42 6.98 8.86
N HIS A 202 -3.87 5.73 8.94
CA HIS A 202 -5.26 5.40 8.61
C HIS A 202 -6.24 5.84 9.71
N GLN A 203 -7.46 6.19 9.32
CA GLN A 203 -8.57 6.48 10.22
C GLN A 203 -9.86 5.87 9.66
N PRO A 204 -10.37 4.78 10.30
CA PRO A 204 -9.78 4.06 11.46
C PRO A 204 -8.50 3.28 11.07
N GLU A 205 -7.62 3.05 12.06
CA GLU A 205 -6.47 2.17 11.88
C GLU A 205 -6.89 0.70 12.05
N THR A 206 -6.43 -0.16 11.15
CA THR A 206 -6.79 -1.59 11.14
C THR A 206 -5.59 -2.53 11.01
N HIS A 207 -4.41 -2.01 10.69
CA HIS A 207 -3.21 -2.82 10.51
C HIS A 207 -2.52 -3.14 11.83
N LEU A 208 -2.16 -4.43 12.00
CA LEU A 208 -1.72 -4.98 13.28
C LEU A 208 -0.52 -4.22 13.86
N ILE A 209 0.54 -3.96 13.09
CA ILE A 209 1.76 -3.31 13.58
C ILE A 209 1.46 -1.91 14.10
N ALA A 210 0.69 -1.11 13.36
CA ALA A 210 0.27 0.21 13.80
C ALA A 210 -0.58 0.15 15.08
N LEU A 211 -1.56 -0.78 15.16
CA LEU A 211 -2.40 -0.97 16.34
C LEU A 211 -1.58 -1.37 17.58
N VAL A 212 -0.60 -2.28 17.42
CA VAL A 212 0.29 -2.72 18.51
C VAL A 212 1.12 -1.54 19.02
N LEU A 213 1.66 -0.72 18.13
CA LEU A 213 2.44 0.45 18.50
C LEU A 213 1.61 1.57 19.13
N GLN A 214 0.36 1.77 18.67
CA GLN A 214 -0.60 2.67 19.33
C GLN A 214 -0.92 2.21 20.78
N ALA A 215 -1.00 0.90 21.01
CA ALA A 215 -1.19 0.37 22.36
C ALA A 215 0.09 0.55 23.22
N ALA A 216 1.28 0.33 22.67
CA ALA A 216 2.55 0.58 23.35
C ALA A 216 2.78 2.07 23.66
N SER A 217 2.34 2.99 22.79
CA SER A 217 2.44 4.44 23.01
C SER A 217 1.41 4.98 24.02
N GLY A 218 0.35 4.22 24.29
CA GLY A 218 -0.78 4.63 25.14
C GLY A 218 -1.88 5.40 24.41
N ARG A 219 -1.78 5.56 23.07
CA ARG A 219 -2.86 6.15 22.24
C ARG A 219 -4.06 5.22 22.12
N ARG A 220 -3.87 3.94 22.39
CA ARG A 220 -4.90 2.90 22.40
C ARG A 220 -4.83 2.13 23.72
N SER A 221 -5.97 1.81 24.31
CA SER A 221 -6.03 1.11 25.60
C SER A 221 -5.47 -0.32 25.55
N HIS A 222 -5.71 -1.04 24.47
CA HIS A 222 -5.24 -2.41 24.25
C HIS A 222 -5.41 -2.81 22.78
N ILE A 223 -4.79 -3.93 22.39
CA ILE A 223 -5.11 -4.64 21.15
C ILE A 223 -5.93 -5.89 21.46
N THR A 224 -6.72 -6.34 20.49
CA THR A 224 -7.42 -7.63 20.59
C THR A 224 -6.75 -8.66 19.72
N VAL A 225 -6.27 -9.75 20.29
CA VAL A 225 -5.77 -10.94 19.60
C VAL A 225 -6.97 -11.83 19.28
N HIS A 226 -7.24 -12.03 17.98
CA HIS A 226 -8.39 -12.80 17.52
C HIS A 226 -8.01 -14.27 17.25
N GLY A 227 -8.42 -15.16 18.17
CA GLY A 227 -8.10 -16.58 18.15
C GLY A 227 -6.75 -16.90 18.79
N GLN A 228 -6.73 -18.01 19.55
CA GLN A 228 -5.55 -18.56 20.21
C GLN A 228 -5.41 -20.08 19.94
N ASP A 229 -6.20 -20.56 19.00
CA ASP A 229 -6.38 -21.98 18.70
C ASP A 229 -6.19 -22.30 17.22
N TYR A 230 -5.50 -21.40 16.46
CA TYR A 230 -5.06 -21.70 15.10
C TYR A 230 -4.04 -22.83 15.08
N ASP A 231 -4.04 -23.59 14.00
CA ASP A 231 -2.99 -24.61 13.75
C ASP A 231 -1.66 -23.92 13.36
N THR A 232 -1.01 -23.36 14.39
CA THR A 232 0.25 -22.62 14.33
C THR A 232 1.03 -22.86 15.65
N PRO A 233 2.35 -22.63 15.68
CA PRO A 233 3.17 -22.95 16.86
C PRO A 233 2.72 -22.29 18.17
N ASP A 234 2.10 -21.11 18.12
CA ASP A 234 1.65 -20.36 19.31
C ASP A 234 0.13 -20.14 19.34
N GLY A 235 -0.61 -20.76 18.43
CA GLY A 235 -2.06 -20.67 18.33
C GLY A 235 -2.59 -19.36 17.72
N THR A 236 -1.73 -18.39 17.40
CA THR A 236 -2.14 -17.15 16.73
C THR A 236 -1.84 -17.18 15.23
N CYS A 237 -2.62 -16.43 14.42
CA CYS A 237 -2.44 -16.49 12.98
C CYS A 237 -1.10 -15.89 12.53
N ILE A 238 -0.54 -16.45 11.43
CA ILE A 238 0.74 -16.05 10.85
C ILE A 238 0.51 -15.21 9.60
N ARG A 239 1.21 -14.07 9.49
CA ARG A 239 1.17 -13.15 8.35
C ARG A 239 2.56 -12.80 7.88
N ASP A 240 2.70 -12.59 6.58
CA ASP A 240 3.92 -12.09 5.95
C ASP A 240 3.87 -10.56 5.88
N TYR A 241 4.92 -9.92 6.34
CA TYR A 241 5.06 -8.46 6.33
C TYR A 241 6.15 -8.04 5.36
N VAL A 242 5.88 -6.98 4.63
CA VAL A 242 6.85 -6.35 3.72
C VAL A 242 6.99 -4.88 4.09
N HIS A 243 8.23 -4.43 4.24
CA HIS A 243 8.51 -3.03 4.55
C HIS A 243 8.03 -2.14 3.41
N VAL A 244 7.39 -1.01 3.73
CA VAL A 244 6.84 -0.09 2.72
C VAL A 244 7.90 0.41 1.74
N SER A 245 9.15 0.62 2.18
CA SER A 245 10.26 1.00 1.29
C SER A 245 10.67 -0.12 0.34
N ASP A 246 10.70 -1.38 0.81
CA ASP A 246 10.95 -2.55 -0.07
C ASP A 246 9.82 -2.73 -1.08
N LEU A 247 8.59 -2.44 -0.65
CA LEU A 247 7.43 -2.46 -1.53
C LEU A 247 7.53 -1.37 -2.61
N CYS A 248 7.94 -0.15 -2.25
CA CYS A 248 8.17 0.94 -3.20
C CYS A 248 9.31 0.60 -4.19
N GLU A 249 10.34 -0.11 -3.73
CA GLU A 249 11.39 -0.59 -4.65
C GLU A 249 10.85 -1.61 -5.65
N ALA A 250 9.97 -2.53 -5.25
CA ALA A 250 9.31 -3.45 -6.19
C ALA A 250 8.46 -2.70 -7.23
N HIS A 251 7.71 -1.67 -6.81
CA HIS A 251 6.95 -0.81 -7.71
C HIS A 251 7.85 -0.04 -8.69
N TRP A 252 8.99 0.46 -8.22
CA TRP A 252 9.98 1.11 -9.07
C TRP A 252 10.57 0.17 -10.12
N LEU A 253 10.98 -1.04 -9.72
CA LEU A 253 11.51 -2.05 -10.64
C LEU A 253 10.46 -2.50 -11.67
N ALA A 254 9.19 -2.64 -11.25
CA ALA A 254 8.07 -2.92 -12.13
C ALA A 254 7.86 -1.81 -13.17
N LEU A 255 7.90 -0.54 -12.73
CA LEU A 255 7.81 0.62 -13.62
C LEU A 255 8.97 0.64 -14.62
N GLN A 256 10.21 0.41 -14.17
CA GLN A 256 11.37 0.34 -15.04
C GLN A 256 11.23 -0.76 -16.12
N SER A 257 10.75 -1.95 -15.72
CA SER A 257 10.46 -3.04 -16.65
C SER A 257 9.46 -2.61 -17.74
N LEU A 258 8.36 -1.95 -17.34
CA LEU A 258 7.36 -1.46 -18.31
C LEU A 258 7.92 -0.35 -19.23
N LEU A 259 8.71 0.58 -18.68
CA LEU A 259 9.34 1.64 -19.48
C LEU A 259 10.35 1.09 -20.47
N ALA A 260 11.01 -0.03 -20.15
CA ALA A 260 11.89 -0.76 -21.05
C ALA A 260 11.14 -1.64 -22.08
N GLY A 261 9.80 -1.63 -22.09
CA GLY A 261 8.98 -2.43 -23.02
C GLY A 261 8.74 -3.87 -22.56
N GLY A 262 8.95 -4.15 -21.26
CA GLY A 262 8.68 -5.46 -20.66
C GLY A 262 7.21 -5.89 -20.77
N PRO A 263 6.91 -7.20 -20.65
CA PRO A 263 5.56 -7.73 -20.75
C PRO A 263 4.73 -7.43 -19.50
N SER A 264 3.40 -7.58 -19.62
CA SER A 264 2.50 -7.64 -18.47
C SER A 264 2.82 -8.84 -17.60
N GLN A 265 2.79 -8.65 -16.28
CA GLN A 265 3.11 -9.69 -15.31
C GLN A 265 2.45 -9.43 -13.95
N ALA A 266 2.26 -10.50 -13.16
CA ALA A 266 1.90 -10.40 -11.76
C ALA A 266 3.03 -10.94 -10.89
N TYR A 267 3.28 -10.30 -9.73
CA TYR A 267 4.30 -10.73 -8.77
C TYR A 267 3.74 -10.73 -7.36
N ASN A 268 4.03 -11.80 -6.62
CA ASN A 268 3.80 -11.84 -5.19
C ASN A 268 4.95 -11.16 -4.45
N LEU A 269 4.61 -10.30 -3.49
CA LEU A 269 5.56 -9.56 -2.69
C LEU A 269 5.36 -9.84 -1.21
N GLY A 270 6.38 -10.34 -0.56
CA GLY A 270 6.48 -10.60 0.86
C GLY A 270 7.92 -10.91 1.22
N HIS A 271 8.21 -10.95 2.50
CA HIS A 271 9.54 -11.36 2.98
C HIS A 271 9.77 -12.86 2.76
N GLY A 272 8.68 -13.65 2.75
CA GLY A 272 8.72 -15.12 2.65
C GLY A 272 8.92 -15.80 4.00
N GLN A 273 8.99 -15.03 5.08
CA GLN A 273 8.98 -15.50 6.45
C GLN A 273 7.75 -14.90 7.15
N GLY A 274 6.83 -15.77 7.57
CA GLY A 274 5.66 -15.33 8.32
C GLY A 274 5.98 -15.08 9.78
N TYR A 275 5.22 -14.16 10.40
CA TYR A 275 5.27 -13.87 11.83
C TYR A 275 3.87 -14.01 12.43
N SER A 276 3.80 -14.67 13.59
CA SER A 276 2.56 -14.77 14.34
C SER A 276 2.20 -13.45 15.03
N VAL A 277 0.92 -13.29 15.41
CA VAL A 277 0.50 -12.10 16.18
C VAL A 277 1.28 -11.98 17.49
N SER A 278 1.52 -13.08 18.19
CA SER A 278 2.33 -13.11 19.42
C SER A 278 3.77 -12.67 19.18
N GLN A 279 4.39 -13.08 18.07
CA GLN A 279 5.73 -12.64 17.69
C GLN A 279 5.79 -11.14 17.37
N VAL A 280 4.76 -10.59 16.72
CA VAL A 280 4.65 -9.14 16.45
C VAL A 280 4.56 -8.36 17.75
N ILE A 281 3.73 -8.79 18.71
CA ILE A 281 3.61 -8.17 20.03
C ILE A 281 4.96 -8.20 20.77
N ALA A 282 5.60 -9.36 20.83
CA ALA A 282 6.89 -9.51 21.48
C ALA A 282 8.00 -8.66 20.83
N ALA A 283 7.96 -8.49 19.51
CA ALA A 283 8.88 -7.59 18.80
C ALA A 283 8.63 -6.12 19.17
N ALA A 284 7.36 -5.71 19.24
CA ALA A 284 7.00 -4.37 19.67
C ALA A 284 7.47 -4.08 21.10
N GLU A 285 7.25 -5.00 22.05
CA GLU A 285 7.73 -4.85 23.43
C GLU A 285 9.26 -4.71 23.50
N ARG A 286 10.00 -5.51 22.72
CA ARG A 286 11.47 -5.40 22.65
C ARG A 286 11.95 -4.08 22.08
N VAL A 287 11.34 -3.60 20.99
CA VAL A 287 11.76 -2.37 20.30
C VAL A 287 11.37 -1.13 21.10
N THR A 288 10.18 -1.11 21.67
CA THR A 288 9.65 0.06 22.39
C THR A 288 10.12 0.15 23.85
N GLY A 289 10.54 -0.98 24.45
CA GLY A 289 10.79 -1.10 25.89
C GLY A 289 9.50 -1.01 26.73
N ARG A 290 8.33 -1.12 26.13
CA ARG A 290 7.03 -0.94 26.77
C ARG A 290 6.17 -2.19 26.64
N LYS A 291 5.33 -2.45 27.65
CA LYS A 291 4.33 -3.52 27.58
C LYS A 291 3.21 -3.12 26.64
N VAL A 292 2.72 -4.10 25.87
CA VAL A 292 1.55 -3.95 24.99
C VAL A 292 0.35 -4.54 25.73
N PRO A 293 -0.64 -3.75 26.12
CA PRO A 293 -1.87 -4.29 26.70
C PRO A 293 -2.64 -5.14 25.68
N VAL A 294 -3.01 -6.37 26.04
CA VAL A 294 -3.66 -7.35 25.16
C VAL A 294 -4.97 -7.81 25.77
N ALA A 295 -6.02 -7.84 24.94
CA ALA A 295 -7.24 -8.59 25.18
C ALA A 295 -7.33 -9.75 24.18
N TYR A 296 -8.02 -10.82 24.55
CA TYR A 296 -8.20 -11.98 23.67
C TYR A 296 -9.67 -12.10 23.27
N GLY A 297 -9.89 -12.40 21.99
CA GLY A 297 -11.22 -12.55 21.40
C GLY A 297 -11.33 -13.83 20.54
N PRO A 298 -12.53 -14.15 20.08
CA PRO A 298 -12.74 -15.29 19.18
C PRO A 298 -12.05 -15.05 17.83
N ARG A 299 -11.83 -16.13 17.05
CA ARG A 299 -11.35 -16.03 15.66
C ARG A 299 -12.26 -15.11 14.85
N ARG A 300 -11.66 -14.34 13.94
CA ARG A 300 -12.42 -13.65 12.89
C ARG A 300 -12.89 -14.68 11.86
N ALA A 301 -14.14 -14.57 11.43
CA ALA A 301 -14.67 -15.45 10.39
C ALA A 301 -13.87 -15.30 9.09
N GLY A 302 -13.44 -16.42 8.51
CA GLY A 302 -12.70 -16.45 7.25
C GLY A 302 -11.21 -16.11 7.36
N ASP A 303 -10.66 -15.92 8.56
CA ASP A 303 -9.23 -15.63 8.74
C ASP A 303 -8.40 -16.91 8.63
N PRO A 304 -7.46 -17.04 7.64
CA PRO A 304 -6.62 -18.22 7.51
C PRO A 304 -5.58 -18.31 8.62
N ALA A 305 -5.17 -19.53 8.99
CA ALA A 305 -4.11 -19.74 9.97
C ALA A 305 -2.78 -19.12 9.51
N GLN A 306 -2.45 -19.22 8.21
CA GLN A 306 -1.17 -18.75 7.68
C GLN A 306 -1.33 -18.15 6.28
N LEU A 307 -0.73 -16.96 6.07
CA LEU A 307 -0.61 -16.30 4.76
C LEU A 307 0.84 -15.85 4.59
N VAL A 308 1.61 -16.56 3.74
CA VAL A 308 3.03 -16.30 3.46
C VAL A 308 3.27 -16.31 1.96
N ALA A 309 4.00 -15.32 1.47
CA ALA A 309 4.33 -15.15 0.06
C ALA A 309 5.51 -16.02 -0.38
N ASP A 310 5.44 -16.52 -1.59
CA ASP A 310 6.63 -16.90 -2.34
C ASP A 310 6.97 -15.78 -3.35
N ALA A 311 7.99 -15.01 -3.06
CA ALA A 311 8.42 -13.89 -3.88
C ALA A 311 9.59 -14.26 -4.84
N ARG A 312 9.81 -15.55 -5.11
CA ARG A 312 10.92 -16.00 -5.98
C ARG A 312 10.83 -15.41 -7.39
N LEU A 313 9.64 -15.29 -7.95
CA LEU A 313 9.45 -14.74 -9.29
C LEU A 313 9.89 -13.27 -9.37
N ALA A 314 9.51 -12.44 -8.39
CA ALA A 314 9.93 -11.05 -8.31
C ALA A 314 11.46 -10.93 -8.17
N ARG A 315 12.09 -11.79 -7.36
CA ARG A 315 13.55 -11.84 -7.23
C ARG A 315 14.24 -12.19 -8.54
N GLN A 316 13.73 -13.19 -9.26
CA GLN A 316 14.35 -13.67 -10.50
C GLN A 316 14.16 -12.72 -11.68
N GLN A 317 12.98 -12.12 -11.83
CA GLN A 317 12.63 -11.33 -13.01
C GLN A 317 12.84 -9.84 -12.82
N LEU A 318 12.58 -9.29 -11.63
CA LEU A 318 12.78 -7.88 -11.31
C LEU A 318 14.11 -7.61 -10.59
N GLY A 319 14.79 -8.63 -10.08
CA GLY A 319 15.96 -8.46 -9.20
C GLY A 319 15.59 -7.90 -7.82
N TRP A 320 14.29 -7.94 -7.46
CA TRP A 320 13.80 -7.38 -6.20
C TRP A 320 14.30 -8.17 -4.98
N GLN A 321 14.60 -7.45 -3.90
CA GLN A 321 15.01 -8.02 -2.61
C GLN A 321 14.32 -7.25 -1.47
N ALA A 322 13.74 -7.99 -0.54
CA ALA A 322 13.18 -7.44 0.70
C ALA A 322 14.33 -7.19 1.72
N ARG A 323 14.94 -6.02 1.70
CA ARG A 323 16.12 -5.69 2.49
C ARG A 323 15.82 -5.16 3.88
N LEU A 324 14.66 -4.54 4.06
CA LEU A 324 14.20 -3.91 5.31
C LEU A 324 13.03 -4.66 5.95
N SER A 325 12.64 -5.80 5.37
CA SER A 325 11.40 -6.51 5.74
C SER A 325 11.60 -7.51 6.90
N ASP A 326 12.69 -7.46 7.64
CA ASP A 326 12.76 -8.15 8.92
C ASP A 326 11.89 -7.43 9.97
N LEU A 327 11.30 -8.20 10.88
CA LEU A 327 10.31 -7.67 11.82
C LEU A 327 10.88 -6.60 12.77
N HIS A 328 12.16 -6.68 13.14
CA HIS A 328 12.80 -5.71 14.02
C HIS A 328 12.95 -4.35 13.32
N THR A 329 13.42 -4.34 12.08
CA THR A 329 13.57 -3.14 11.25
C THR A 329 12.22 -2.49 10.97
N ILE A 330 11.21 -3.28 10.55
CA ILE A 330 9.84 -2.80 10.34
C ILE A 330 9.32 -2.12 11.60
N MET A 331 9.45 -2.79 12.75
CA MET A 331 8.95 -2.30 14.03
C MET A 331 9.68 -1.04 14.48
N GLY A 332 11.00 -0.97 14.26
CA GLY A 332 11.81 0.20 14.60
C GLY A 332 11.39 1.46 13.85
N HIS A 333 11.25 1.38 12.52
CA HIS A 333 10.83 2.52 11.71
C HIS A 333 9.38 2.93 12.01
N ALA A 334 8.47 1.96 12.17
CA ALA A 334 7.09 2.25 12.54
C ALA A 334 6.99 2.89 13.95
N TRP A 335 7.84 2.50 14.90
CA TRP A 335 7.87 3.10 16.24
C TRP A 335 8.39 4.55 16.21
N GLN A 336 9.44 4.82 15.46
CA GLN A 336 9.94 6.19 15.26
C GLN A 336 8.84 7.11 14.73
N TRP A 337 8.07 6.63 13.74
CA TRP A 337 6.92 7.33 13.19
C TRP A 337 5.81 7.56 14.24
N GLU A 338 5.43 6.52 14.98
CA GLU A 338 4.43 6.63 16.05
C GLU A 338 4.82 7.67 17.10
N GLN A 339 6.11 7.71 17.50
CA GLN A 339 6.63 8.72 18.44
C GLN A 339 6.49 10.14 17.87
N SER A 340 6.76 10.34 16.57
CA SER A 340 6.61 11.64 15.91
C SER A 340 5.15 12.09 15.88
N LEU A 341 4.21 11.18 15.68
CA LEU A 341 2.76 11.46 15.74
C LEU A 341 2.33 11.86 17.15
N CYS A 342 2.78 11.13 18.17
CA CYS A 342 2.52 11.47 19.57
C CYS A 342 3.03 12.87 19.92
N ALA A 343 4.23 13.22 19.49
CA ALA A 343 4.81 14.56 19.75
C ALA A 343 3.97 15.67 19.10
N LYS A 344 3.51 15.48 17.86
CA LYS A 344 2.63 16.44 17.17
C LYS A 344 1.28 16.61 17.87
N LEU A 345 0.67 15.52 18.35
CA LEU A 345 -0.60 15.56 19.08
C LEU A 345 -0.48 16.29 20.41
N THR A 346 0.68 16.20 21.08
CA THR A 346 0.93 16.87 22.38
C THR A 346 1.20 18.38 22.19
N GLN A 347 1.68 18.79 21.02
CA GLN A 347 1.96 20.20 20.69
C GLN A 347 0.74 20.94 20.09
N ALA A 348 -0.29 20.23 19.65
CA ALA A 348 -1.50 20.85 19.15
C ALA A 348 -2.21 21.59 20.31
N PRO A 349 -2.55 22.90 20.20
CA PRO A 349 -3.23 23.64 21.27
C PRO A 349 -4.55 22.92 21.61
N ARG A 350 -4.77 22.67 22.90
CA ARG A 350 -6.03 22.12 23.37
C ARG A 350 -7.14 23.10 23.00
N ALA A 351 -8.22 22.64 22.38
CA ALA A 351 -9.37 23.46 21.99
C ALA A 351 -10.02 24.25 23.15
N SER A 352 -9.62 23.98 24.41
CA SER A 352 -10.01 24.71 25.61
C SER A 352 -9.32 26.07 25.81
N ASP A 353 -8.18 26.30 25.18
CA ASP A 353 -7.42 27.55 25.41
C ASP A 353 -7.89 28.72 24.54
N ALA A 354 -8.75 28.44 23.56
CA ALA A 354 -9.34 29.45 22.69
C ALA A 354 -10.60 30.13 23.29
N LEU A 355 -11.14 29.64 24.39
CA LEU A 355 -12.38 30.15 25.03
C LEU A 355 -12.14 31.15 26.18
N PHE A 356 -10.90 31.40 26.61
CA PHE A 356 -10.59 32.31 27.71
C PHE A 356 -9.82 33.59 27.35
N GLY A 357 -9.63 33.84 26.04
CA GLY A 357 -8.90 35.02 25.55
C GLY A 357 -9.73 36.22 25.10
N GLY A 358 -11.00 36.34 25.53
CA GLY A 358 -11.89 37.37 25.02
C GLY A 358 -12.83 38.02 26.03
N ALA A 359 -12.33 38.42 27.22
CA ALA A 359 -13.18 39.25 28.09
C ALA A 359 -12.32 40.07 29.09
N ALA A 360 -11.67 41.11 28.62
CA ALA A 360 -11.24 42.24 29.44
C ALA A 360 -10.88 43.42 28.55
N LEU A 361 -11.85 44.31 28.28
CA LEU A 361 -11.64 45.75 28.08
C LEU A 361 -12.98 46.41 27.73
N GLY A 362 -13.49 47.21 28.69
CA GLY A 362 -14.59 48.10 28.38
C GLY A 362 -15.52 48.46 29.53
N ALA A 363 -14.95 48.87 30.65
CA ALA A 363 -15.71 49.66 31.62
C ALA A 363 -14.90 50.92 31.93
N MET A 364 -15.15 51.99 31.18
CA MET A 364 -14.94 53.37 31.64
C MET A 364 -15.74 54.38 30.79
N GLY A 365 -16.66 55.08 31.40
CA GLY A 365 -16.86 56.47 31.19
C GLY A 365 -18.11 56.94 30.45
N LEU A 366 -19.03 57.47 31.26
CA LEU A 366 -20.08 58.49 31.08
C LEU A 366 -21.47 58.01 30.74
#